data_197c5430fdb7d05e4ca140297e7f5375
#
_entry.id   197c5430fdb7d05e4ca140297e7f5375
#
_cell.length_a   1.000
_cell.length_b   1.000
_cell.length_c   1.000
_cell.angle_alpha   90.00
_cell.angle_beta   90.00
_cell.angle_gamma   90.00
#
_symmetry.space_group_name_H-M   'P 1'
#
loop_
_entity.id
_entity.type
_entity.pdbx_description
1 polymer ?
#
loop_
_entity_poly.entity_id
_entity_poly.type
_entity_poly.pdbx_seq_one_letter_code
_entity_poly.pdbx_strand_id
1 'polypeptide(L)'
;INAVKGVEIGDGFAAAELTGVDNADEMRMGTDGRPVFLSNHAGGILGGISSGQPIVARFAVKPTSSLLIPRKSIDADGNEVDVITKGRHDPCVGIRAVPIGEAMVASAIADHYLRHRGQTGRI
;
A
#
# COMPACT_ATOMS: atom_id res chain seq x y z
N ILE A 1 2.73 -3.21 -8.75
CA ILE A 1 4.11 -3.31 -8.22
C ILE A 1 4.45 -4.78 -8.07
N ASN A 2 5.61 -5.18 -8.60
CA ASN A 2 6.08 -6.56 -8.50
C ASN A 2 6.38 -6.95 -7.05
N ALA A 3 6.24 -8.25 -6.73
CA ALA A 3 6.48 -8.82 -5.41
C ALA A 3 5.48 -8.40 -4.30
N VAL A 4 4.55 -7.52 -4.56
CA VAL A 4 3.48 -7.18 -3.61
C VAL A 4 2.49 -8.34 -3.50
N LYS A 5 2.10 -8.68 -2.27
CA LYS A 5 1.20 -9.80 -1.94
C LYS A 5 -0.04 -9.38 -1.14
N GLY A 6 -0.04 -8.18 -0.62
CA GLY A 6 -1.18 -7.62 0.09
C GLY A 6 -1.07 -6.11 0.15
N VAL A 7 -2.20 -5.45 0.29
CA VAL A 7 -2.31 -3.99 0.45
C VAL A 7 -3.34 -3.71 1.54
N GLU A 8 -3.05 -2.74 2.37
CA GLU A 8 -3.95 -2.20 3.39
C GLU A 8 -4.03 -0.69 3.26
N ILE A 9 -5.21 -0.14 3.49
CA ILE A 9 -5.46 1.30 3.56
C ILE A 9 -5.87 1.64 5.00
N GLY A 10 -5.29 2.68 5.56
CA GLY A 10 -5.55 3.05 6.95
C GLY A 10 -5.17 1.94 7.92
N ASP A 11 -6.10 1.57 8.81
CA ASP A 11 -5.89 0.47 9.76
C ASP A 11 -5.90 -0.92 9.11
N GLY A 12 -6.38 -1.01 7.86
CA GLY A 12 -6.35 -2.25 7.11
C GLY A 12 -7.05 -3.39 7.84
N PHE A 13 -6.38 -4.55 7.98
CA PHE A 13 -6.95 -5.70 8.68
C PHE A 13 -7.18 -5.47 10.18
N ALA A 14 -6.45 -4.56 10.83
CA ALA A 14 -6.67 -4.23 12.23
C ALA A 14 -8.07 -3.64 12.49
N ALA A 15 -8.68 -3.02 11.47
CA ALA A 15 -10.07 -2.52 11.58
C ALA A 15 -11.09 -3.62 11.91
N ALA A 16 -10.79 -4.89 11.57
CA ALA A 16 -11.67 -6.01 11.89
C ALA A 16 -11.74 -6.34 13.39
N GLU A 17 -10.80 -5.85 14.18
CA GLU A 17 -10.74 -6.03 15.63
C GLU A 17 -11.42 -4.86 16.38
N LEU A 18 -11.79 -3.78 15.68
CA LEU A 18 -12.39 -2.59 16.24
C LEU A 18 -13.93 -2.66 16.22
N THR A 19 -14.54 -1.99 17.18
CA THR A 19 -15.98 -1.70 17.11
C THR A 19 -16.22 -0.51 16.18
N GLY A 20 -17.47 -0.30 15.74
CA GLY A 20 -17.81 0.87 14.92
C GLY A 20 -17.55 2.20 15.62
N VAL A 21 -17.56 2.22 16.94
CA VAL A 21 -17.23 3.42 17.74
C VAL A 21 -15.72 3.65 17.73
N ASP A 22 -14.93 2.60 17.95
CA ASP A 22 -13.48 2.71 18.01
C ASP A 22 -12.85 3.02 16.64
N ASN A 23 -13.50 2.60 15.56
CA ASN A 23 -13.05 2.83 14.18
C ASN A 23 -13.58 4.16 13.58
N ALA A 24 -14.30 4.96 14.36
CA ALA A 24 -14.84 6.22 13.87
C ALA A 24 -13.76 7.31 13.78
N ASP A 25 -13.60 7.90 12.59
CA ASP A 25 -12.77 9.09 12.41
C ASP A 25 -13.56 10.35 12.75
N GLU A 26 -13.53 10.72 14.03
CA GLU A 26 -14.20 11.91 14.51
C GLU A 26 -13.48 13.19 14.09
N MET A 27 -14.24 14.28 13.99
CA MET A 27 -13.68 15.58 13.69
C MET A 27 -14.27 16.68 14.57
N ARG A 28 -13.53 17.76 14.74
CA ARG A 28 -13.93 18.97 15.45
C ARG A 28 -13.60 20.20 14.60
N MET A 29 -14.19 21.31 14.92
CA MET A 29 -13.84 22.60 14.30
C MET A 29 -12.55 23.14 14.94
N GLY A 30 -11.54 23.40 14.14
CA GLY A 30 -10.33 24.08 14.57
C GLY A 30 -10.54 25.58 14.81
N THR A 31 -9.60 26.19 15.48
CA THR A 31 -9.62 27.63 15.76
C THR A 31 -9.47 28.51 14.51
N ASP A 32 -8.94 27.91 13.45
CA ASP A 32 -8.78 28.51 12.12
C ASP A 32 -10.01 28.34 11.21
N GLY A 33 -11.09 27.76 11.74
CA GLY A 33 -12.33 27.50 11.00
C GLY A 33 -12.24 26.29 10.05
N ARG A 34 -11.21 25.44 10.19
CA ARG A 34 -11.05 24.22 9.40
C ARG A 34 -11.33 22.98 10.24
N PRO A 35 -11.81 21.88 9.61
CA PRO A 35 -11.94 20.61 10.30
C PRO A 35 -10.58 20.09 10.79
N VAL A 36 -10.56 19.62 12.03
CA VAL A 36 -9.44 18.88 12.63
C VAL A 36 -9.93 17.47 12.89
N PHE A 37 -9.26 16.51 12.30
CA PHE A 37 -9.54 15.10 12.49
C PHE A 37 -8.84 14.60 13.76
N LEU A 38 -9.53 13.77 14.55
CA LEU A 38 -9.01 13.24 15.81
C LEU A 38 -8.31 11.89 15.62
N SER A 39 -8.59 11.21 14.50
CA SER A 39 -7.98 9.94 14.10
C SER A 39 -7.89 9.84 12.57
N ASN A 40 -7.29 8.79 12.05
CA ASN A 40 -7.19 8.52 10.61
C ASN A 40 -7.24 7.02 10.34
N HIS A 41 -8.23 6.34 10.90
CA HIS A 41 -8.47 4.90 10.71
C HIS A 41 -8.71 4.55 9.24
N ALA A 42 -9.44 5.43 8.53
CA ALA A 42 -9.72 5.28 7.11
C ALA A 42 -8.50 5.53 6.20
N GLY A 43 -7.37 6.00 6.76
CA GLY A 43 -6.15 6.23 5.99
C GLY A 43 -6.27 7.32 4.93
N GLY A 44 -7.02 8.39 5.22
CA GLY A 44 -7.17 9.54 4.33
C GLY A 44 -8.14 9.35 3.16
N ILE A 45 -8.80 8.20 3.07
CA ILE A 45 -9.78 7.89 2.01
C ILE A 45 -11.08 7.41 2.66
N LEU A 46 -12.16 8.15 2.47
CA LEU A 46 -13.47 7.83 3.00
C LEU A 46 -14.51 7.88 1.89
N GLY A 47 -15.27 6.82 1.72
CA GLY A 47 -16.27 6.72 0.66
C GLY A 47 -15.70 6.86 -0.76
N GLY A 48 -14.45 6.49 -0.98
CA GLY A 48 -13.76 6.61 -2.26
C GLY A 48 -13.23 8.02 -2.58
N ILE A 49 -13.29 8.93 -1.60
CA ILE A 49 -12.86 10.33 -1.74
C ILE A 49 -11.77 10.61 -0.71
N SER A 50 -10.75 11.39 -1.07
CA SER A 50 -9.73 11.83 -0.11
C SER A 50 -10.34 12.79 0.90
N SER A 51 -10.08 12.55 2.20
CA SER A 51 -10.59 13.37 3.30
C SER A 51 -9.78 14.67 3.53
N GLY A 52 -8.64 14.80 2.89
CA GLY A 52 -7.66 15.85 3.15
C GLY A 52 -6.61 15.49 4.20
N GLN A 53 -6.78 14.34 4.88
CA GLN A 53 -5.76 13.76 5.75
C GLN A 53 -4.66 13.06 4.95
N PRO A 54 -3.52 12.74 5.56
CA PRO A 54 -2.51 11.90 4.91
C PRO A 54 -3.09 10.58 4.43
N ILE A 55 -2.78 10.22 3.18
CA ILE A 55 -3.14 8.90 2.64
C ILE A 55 -2.15 7.89 3.18
N VAL A 56 -2.66 6.92 3.92
CA VAL A 56 -1.88 5.85 4.54
C VAL A 56 -2.16 4.54 3.82
N ALA A 57 -1.15 4.04 3.13
CA ALA A 57 -1.20 2.74 2.48
C ALA A 57 -0.02 1.88 2.93
N ARG A 58 -0.27 0.63 3.28
CA ARG A 58 0.74 -0.37 3.58
C ARG A 58 0.66 -1.50 2.58
N PHE A 59 1.77 -2.06 2.21
CA PHE A 59 1.78 -3.22 1.34
C PHE A 59 2.82 -4.24 1.76
N ALA A 60 2.44 -5.50 1.67
CA ALA A 60 3.30 -6.63 1.99
C ALA A 60 4.10 -7.03 0.75
N VAL A 61 5.41 -7.06 0.88
CA VAL A 61 6.34 -7.51 -0.16
C VAL A 61 6.83 -8.90 0.18
N LYS A 62 6.75 -9.83 -0.78
CA LYS A 62 7.28 -11.19 -0.57
C LYS A 62 8.78 -11.15 -0.26
N PRO A 63 9.30 -12.04 0.58
CA PRO A 63 10.72 -12.16 0.81
C PRO A 63 11.45 -12.56 -0.48
N THR A 64 12.74 -12.25 -0.56
CA THR A 64 13.58 -12.64 -1.70
C THR A 64 13.58 -14.15 -1.86
N SER A 65 13.19 -14.62 -3.04
CA SER A 65 13.15 -16.06 -3.37
C SER A 65 14.47 -16.60 -3.89
N SER A 66 15.40 -15.74 -4.29
CA SER A 66 16.70 -16.12 -4.81
C SER A 66 17.66 -16.36 -3.64
N LEU A 67 17.75 -17.60 -3.22
CA LEU A 67 18.57 -18.03 -2.10
C LEU A 67 19.71 -18.93 -2.57
N LEU A 68 20.89 -18.81 -1.92
CA LEU A 68 22.04 -19.69 -2.14
C LEU A 68 21.93 -21.03 -1.37
N ILE A 69 20.69 -21.46 -1.13
CA ILE A 69 20.35 -22.70 -0.42
C ILE A 69 19.58 -23.58 -1.39
N PRO A 70 19.91 -24.89 -1.51
CA PRO A 70 19.17 -25.82 -2.33
C PRO A 70 17.68 -25.83 -2.00
N ARG A 71 16.84 -25.82 -3.03
CA ARG A 71 15.39 -25.91 -2.93
C ARG A 71 14.88 -27.01 -3.83
N LYS A 72 13.98 -27.81 -3.31
CA LYS A 72 13.31 -28.88 -4.06
C LYS A 72 12.49 -28.28 -5.20
N SER A 73 12.63 -28.87 -6.36
CA SER A 73 11.93 -28.51 -7.59
C SER A 73 11.78 -29.73 -8.49
N ILE A 74 11.25 -29.52 -9.66
CA ILE A 74 11.18 -30.52 -10.73
C ILE A 74 11.80 -29.96 -12.01
N ASP A 75 12.43 -30.80 -12.80
CA ASP A 75 12.93 -30.44 -14.13
C ASP A 75 11.82 -30.51 -15.20
N ALA A 76 12.18 -30.23 -16.47
CA ALA A 76 11.23 -30.23 -17.57
C ALA A 76 10.67 -31.64 -17.89
N ASP A 77 11.36 -32.67 -17.48
CA ASP A 77 10.96 -34.06 -17.67
C ASP A 77 10.17 -34.64 -16.50
N GLY A 78 9.95 -33.81 -15.44
CA GLY A 78 9.18 -34.16 -14.25
C GLY A 78 9.98 -34.88 -13.17
N ASN A 79 11.31 -34.92 -13.24
CA ASN A 79 12.16 -35.55 -12.23
C ASN A 79 12.37 -34.56 -11.06
N GLU A 80 12.46 -35.07 -9.83
CA GLU A 80 12.81 -34.28 -8.64
C GLU A 80 14.28 -33.83 -8.70
N VAL A 81 14.51 -32.54 -8.54
CA VAL A 81 15.84 -31.93 -8.57
C VAL A 81 15.97 -30.89 -7.46
N ASP A 82 17.21 -30.63 -7.03
CA ASP A 82 17.55 -29.53 -6.18
C ASP A 82 18.10 -28.36 -7.01
N VAL A 83 17.47 -27.20 -6.89
CA VAL A 83 17.85 -25.96 -7.60
C VAL A 83 18.48 -24.97 -6.63
N ILE A 84 19.62 -24.41 -7.03
CA ILE A 84 20.30 -23.32 -6.33
C ILE A 84 20.35 -22.12 -7.27
N THR A 85 19.78 -20.99 -6.82
CA THR A 85 19.90 -19.73 -7.55
C THR A 85 21.26 -19.09 -7.24
N LYS A 86 22.12 -18.98 -8.24
CA LYS A 86 23.44 -18.35 -8.13
C LYS A 86 23.38 -16.91 -8.62
N GLY A 87 24.10 -16.02 -7.98
CA GLY A 87 24.19 -14.61 -8.36
C GLY A 87 24.11 -13.65 -7.18
N ARG A 88 24.21 -12.35 -7.48
CA ARG A 88 24.00 -11.29 -6.51
C ARG A 88 22.50 -10.93 -6.48
N HIS A 89 21.90 -11.02 -5.30
CA HIS A 89 20.51 -10.65 -5.08
C HIS A 89 20.40 -9.72 -3.87
N ASP A 90 19.46 -8.76 -3.93
CA ASP A 90 19.18 -7.90 -2.80
C ASP A 90 18.52 -8.73 -1.69
N PRO A 91 18.93 -8.58 -0.42
CA PRO A 91 18.40 -9.36 0.69
C PRO A 91 16.94 -9.01 1.01
N CYS A 92 16.51 -7.78 0.71
CA CYS A 92 15.15 -7.31 0.94
C CYS A 92 14.74 -6.29 -0.14
N VAL A 93 13.67 -6.63 -0.87
CA VAL A 93 13.08 -5.74 -1.89
C VAL A 93 12.25 -4.62 -1.26
N GLY A 94 11.75 -4.85 -0.03
CA GLY A 94 10.86 -3.94 0.68
C GLY A 94 11.46 -2.57 0.95
N ILE A 95 12.76 -2.51 1.25
CA ILE A 95 13.46 -1.25 1.54
C ILE A 95 13.35 -0.26 0.36
N ARG A 96 13.48 -0.76 -0.86
CA ARG A 96 13.40 0.05 -2.09
C ARG A 96 11.97 0.19 -2.63
N ALA A 97 11.02 -0.54 -2.06
CA ALA A 97 9.64 -0.53 -2.51
C ALA A 97 8.87 0.71 -2.03
N VAL A 98 9.30 1.37 -0.94
CA VAL A 98 8.63 2.55 -0.40
C VAL A 98 8.53 3.68 -1.43
N PRO A 99 9.63 4.22 -2.00
CA PRO A 99 9.53 5.28 -3.00
C PRO A 99 8.80 4.84 -4.28
N ILE A 100 8.83 3.55 -4.62
CA ILE A 100 8.05 3.01 -5.73
C ILE A 100 6.55 3.07 -5.41
N GLY A 101 6.16 2.69 -4.19
CA GLY A 101 4.79 2.76 -3.72
C GLY A 101 4.27 4.20 -3.72
N GLU A 102 5.03 5.13 -3.17
CA GLU A 102 4.71 6.56 -3.16
C GLU A 102 4.51 7.11 -4.59
N ALA A 103 5.42 6.80 -5.50
CA ALA A 103 5.33 7.24 -6.89
C ALA A 103 4.09 6.68 -7.60
N MET A 104 3.74 5.42 -7.36
CA MET A 104 2.54 4.80 -7.95
C MET A 104 1.25 5.40 -7.41
N VAL A 105 1.16 5.66 -6.10
CA VAL A 105 0.03 6.34 -5.48
C VAL A 105 -0.09 7.77 -6.00
N ALA A 106 1.01 8.51 -6.05
CA ALA A 106 1.03 9.88 -6.58
C ALA A 106 0.58 9.93 -8.04
N SER A 107 1.00 8.96 -8.87
CA SER A 107 0.57 8.87 -10.28
C SER A 107 -0.94 8.62 -10.41
N ALA A 108 -1.50 7.74 -9.58
CA ALA A 108 -2.94 7.49 -9.58
C ALA A 108 -3.73 8.73 -9.14
N ILE A 109 -3.28 9.43 -8.10
CA ILE A 109 -3.91 10.67 -7.63
C ILE A 109 -3.82 11.77 -8.69
N ALA A 110 -2.68 11.90 -9.37
CA ALA A 110 -2.50 12.87 -10.42
C ALA A 110 -3.45 12.63 -11.61
N ASP A 111 -3.67 11.36 -12.00
CA ASP A 111 -4.64 11.01 -13.05
C ASP A 111 -6.06 11.43 -12.64
N HIS A 112 -6.49 11.09 -11.43
CA HIS A 112 -7.81 11.47 -10.92
C HIS A 112 -7.95 13.00 -10.79
N TYR A 113 -6.91 13.69 -10.34
CA TYR A 113 -6.90 15.15 -10.25
C TYR A 113 -7.08 15.82 -11.61
N LEU A 114 -6.35 15.34 -12.63
CA LEU A 114 -6.45 15.87 -13.98
C LEU A 114 -7.83 15.60 -14.61
N ARG A 115 -8.39 14.42 -14.39
CA ARG A 115 -9.76 14.09 -14.83
C ARG A 115 -10.80 14.99 -14.15
N HIS A 116 -10.69 15.20 -12.85
CA HIS A 116 -11.58 16.09 -12.11
C HIS A 116 -11.51 17.52 -12.68
N ARG A 117 -10.30 18.04 -12.90
CA ARG A 117 -10.12 19.35 -13.53
C ARG A 117 -10.73 19.43 -14.93
N GLY A 118 -10.56 18.38 -15.73
CA GLY A 118 -11.14 18.31 -17.07
C GLY A 118 -12.67 18.34 -17.07
N GLN A 119 -13.30 17.78 -16.04
CA GLN A 119 -14.76 17.75 -15.90
C GLN A 119 -15.35 19.01 -15.27
N THR A 120 -14.68 19.60 -14.29
CA THR A 120 -15.23 20.70 -13.49
C THR A 120 -14.71 22.07 -13.89
N GLY A 121 -13.58 22.13 -14.61
CA GLY A 121 -12.87 23.38 -14.92
C GLY A 121 -12.30 24.11 -13.70
N ARG A 122 -12.34 23.48 -12.51
CA ARG A 122 -11.86 24.07 -11.25
C ARG A 122 -10.44 23.57 -10.92
N ILE A 123 -9.68 24.44 -10.29
CA ILE A 123 -8.34 24.16 -9.78
C ILE A 123 -8.45 23.86 -8.29
#